data_10b0503ca108d852e9d3a93cda9156e9
#
_entry.id   10b0503ca108d852e9d3a93cda9156e9
#
_cell.length_a   1.000
_cell.length_b   1.000
_cell.length_c   1.000
_cell.angle_alpha   90.00
_cell.angle_beta   90.00
_cell.angle_gamma   90.00
#
_symmetry.space_group_name_H-M   'P 1'
#
loop_
_entity.id
_entity.type
_entity.pdbx_description
1 polymer ?
#
loop_
_entity_poly.entity_id
_entity_poly.type
_entity_poly.pdbx_seq_one_letter_code
_entity_poly.pdbx_strand_id
1 'polypeptide(L)'
;MDEIKNGAPGAHTNAADSAAVARGEESMTTTPITLIEAITQALAWELEHDPSVLVLGEDVGVNGGVFRATAGLQQRFGSDRILDTPLDETTIAGLTIGLAAQGMKPVAEAQFDGFMYP
;
A
#
# COMPACT_ATOMS: atom_id res chain seq x y z
N MET A 1 -42.63 -23.25 -26.14
CA MET A 1 -41.20 -23.25 -26.47
C MET A 1 -40.81 -21.78 -26.54
N ASP A 2 -40.65 -21.16 -25.35
CA ASP A 2 -40.51 -19.71 -25.20
C ASP A 2 -39.04 -19.34 -25.02
N GLU A 3 -38.60 -18.46 -25.91
CA GLU A 3 -37.23 -17.95 -25.98
C GLU A 3 -37.03 -16.85 -24.94
N ILE A 4 -36.22 -17.11 -23.90
CA ILE A 4 -35.88 -16.11 -22.90
C ILE A 4 -34.76 -15.22 -23.46
N LYS A 5 -35.14 -13.98 -23.86
CA LYS A 5 -34.18 -12.92 -24.17
C LYS A 5 -33.55 -12.38 -22.92
N ASN A 6 -32.27 -12.71 -22.69
CA ASN A 6 -31.43 -12.07 -21.68
C ASN A 6 -31.09 -10.64 -22.15
N GLY A 7 -31.73 -9.65 -21.54
CA GLY A 7 -31.36 -8.25 -21.67
C GLY A 7 -30.09 -7.97 -20.91
N ALA A 8 -29.05 -7.49 -21.58
CA ALA A 8 -27.84 -6.97 -20.95
C ALA A 8 -28.17 -5.75 -20.06
N PRO A 9 -27.56 -5.58 -18.86
CA PRO A 9 -27.75 -4.38 -18.06
C PRO A 9 -27.15 -3.18 -18.79
N GLY A 10 -28.02 -2.21 -19.11
CA GLY A 10 -27.62 -0.95 -19.71
C GLY A 10 -26.66 -0.20 -18.80
N ALA A 11 -25.52 0.21 -19.34
CA ALA A 11 -24.61 1.13 -18.70
C ALA A 11 -25.31 2.46 -18.45
N HIS A 12 -25.67 2.74 -17.20
CA HIS A 12 -26.14 4.06 -16.80
C HIS A 12 -24.92 5.00 -16.74
N THR A 13 -24.65 5.71 -17.83
CA THR A 13 -23.73 6.86 -17.81
C THR A 13 -24.37 7.96 -16.97
N ASN A 14 -23.70 8.33 -15.89
CA ASN A 14 -24.13 9.39 -14.99
C ASN A 14 -24.06 10.75 -15.73
N ALA A 15 -25.03 11.64 -15.50
CA ALA A 15 -25.05 12.98 -16.10
C ALA A 15 -23.80 13.82 -15.80
N ALA A 16 -23.09 13.51 -14.71
CA ALA A 16 -21.80 14.10 -14.36
C ALA A 16 -20.69 13.70 -15.33
N ASP A 17 -20.66 12.43 -15.79
CA ASP A 17 -19.68 11.94 -16.76
C ASP A 17 -19.86 12.59 -18.14
N SER A 18 -21.12 12.82 -18.56
CA SER A 18 -21.42 13.52 -19.81
C SER A 18 -20.97 14.98 -19.78
N ALA A 19 -21.06 15.65 -18.63
CA ALA A 19 -20.64 17.05 -18.46
C ALA A 19 -19.10 17.20 -18.41
N ALA A 20 -18.38 16.21 -17.90
CA ALA A 20 -16.91 16.18 -17.87
C ALA A 20 -16.33 16.00 -19.28
N VAL A 21 -16.89 15.09 -20.08
CA VAL A 21 -16.49 14.86 -21.48
C VAL A 21 -16.68 16.12 -22.34
N ALA A 22 -17.74 16.90 -22.09
CA ALA A 22 -17.99 18.14 -22.80
C ALA A 22 -16.97 19.27 -22.51
N ARG A 23 -16.22 19.16 -21.41
CA ARG A 23 -15.18 20.13 -21.02
C ARG A 23 -13.77 19.70 -21.39
N GLY A 24 -13.57 18.55 -22.03
CA GLY A 24 -12.25 18.04 -22.38
C GLY A 24 -11.43 17.60 -21.13
N GLU A 25 -12.09 17.41 -19.99
CA GLU A 25 -11.50 16.80 -18.82
C GLU A 25 -11.39 15.28 -19.08
N GLU A 26 -10.19 14.74 -19.14
CA GLU A 26 -10.00 13.30 -19.19
C GLU A 26 -10.71 12.68 -17.97
N SER A 27 -11.70 11.84 -18.21
CA SER A 27 -12.36 11.06 -17.17
C SER A 27 -11.32 10.17 -16.52
N MET A 28 -10.82 10.58 -15.36
CA MET A 28 -9.98 9.71 -14.54
C MET A 28 -10.87 8.56 -14.05
N THR A 29 -10.75 7.41 -14.71
CA THR A 29 -11.38 6.17 -14.23
C THR A 29 -10.73 5.78 -12.91
N THR A 30 -11.38 6.16 -11.80
CA THR A 30 -10.94 5.75 -10.46
C THR A 30 -11.47 4.36 -10.16
N THR A 31 -10.57 3.41 -9.95
CA THR A 31 -10.93 2.09 -9.44
C THR A 31 -10.92 2.14 -7.92
N PRO A 32 -12.01 1.78 -7.24
CA PRO A 32 -12.03 1.70 -5.78
C PRO A 32 -10.99 0.68 -5.30
N ILE A 33 -10.16 1.05 -4.33
CA ILE A 33 -9.20 0.19 -3.67
C ILE A 33 -9.42 0.24 -2.15
N THR A 34 -9.00 -0.80 -1.45
CA THR A 34 -9.01 -0.80 0.01
C THR A 34 -7.91 0.09 0.57
N LEU A 35 -8.04 0.49 1.86
CA LEU A 35 -7.00 1.24 2.55
C LEU A 35 -5.66 0.47 2.57
N ILE A 36 -5.71 -0.84 2.78
CA ILE A 36 -4.51 -1.71 2.76
C ILE A 36 -3.84 -1.68 1.39
N GLU A 37 -4.60 -1.84 0.32
CA GLU A 37 -4.06 -1.76 -1.05
C GLU A 37 -3.46 -0.39 -1.34
N ALA A 38 -4.07 0.69 -0.86
CA ALA A 38 -3.54 2.04 -1.02
C ALA A 38 -2.19 2.20 -0.31
N ILE A 39 -2.05 1.69 0.93
CA ILE A 39 -0.80 1.69 1.68
C ILE A 39 0.26 0.87 0.94
N THR A 40 -0.07 -0.35 0.50
CA THR A 40 0.86 -1.23 -0.23
C THR A 40 1.35 -0.56 -1.51
N GLN A 41 0.46 0.08 -2.27
CA GLN A 41 0.82 0.79 -3.51
C GLN A 41 1.70 2.00 -3.23
N ALA A 42 1.42 2.79 -2.18
CA ALA A 42 2.23 3.93 -1.79
C ALA A 42 3.65 3.49 -1.38
N LEU A 43 3.77 2.45 -0.55
CA LEU A 43 5.06 1.87 -0.17
C LEU A 43 5.83 1.34 -1.39
N ALA A 44 5.16 0.64 -2.29
CA ALA A 44 5.77 0.13 -3.51
C ALA A 44 6.30 1.28 -4.39
N TRP A 45 5.53 2.35 -4.51
CA TRP A 45 5.92 3.52 -5.30
C TRP A 45 7.17 4.20 -4.71
N GLU A 46 7.17 4.44 -3.40
CA GLU A 46 8.32 5.05 -2.71
C GLU A 46 9.59 4.18 -2.82
N LEU A 47 9.46 2.87 -2.59
CA LEU A 47 10.56 1.92 -2.73
C LEU A 47 11.14 1.86 -4.15
N GLU A 48 10.33 2.07 -5.17
CA GLU A 48 10.75 2.07 -6.57
C GLU A 48 11.48 3.35 -6.98
N HIS A 49 11.05 4.50 -6.43
CA HIS A 49 11.55 5.81 -6.86
C HIS A 49 12.66 6.37 -5.97
N ASP A 50 12.81 5.87 -4.74
CA ASP A 50 13.85 6.34 -3.82
C ASP A 50 14.62 5.16 -3.20
N PRO A 51 15.91 5.00 -3.53
CA PRO A 51 16.74 3.94 -2.99
C PRO A 51 17.02 4.08 -1.49
N SER A 52 16.79 5.24 -0.89
CA SER A 52 16.97 5.46 0.55
C SER A 52 15.78 5.00 1.39
N VAL A 53 14.61 4.77 0.78
CA VAL A 53 13.43 4.25 1.48
C VAL A 53 13.58 2.78 1.78
N LEU A 54 13.25 2.38 2.99
CA LEU A 54 13.16 0.98 3.41
C LEU A 54 12.00 0.80 4.40
N VAL A 55 11.49 -0.42 4.49
CA VAL A 55 10.42 -0.79 5.42
C VAL A 55 10.99 -1.76 6.43
N LEU A 56 10.68 -1.56 7.72
CA LEU A 56 11.09 -2.47 8.77
C LEU A 56 9.97 -2.69 9.78
N GLY A 57 9.93 -3.84 10.38
CA GLY A 57 8.93 -4.20 11.38
C GLY A 57 8.85 -5.70 11.59
N GLU A 58 7.95 -6.12 12.46
CA GLU A 58 7.72 -7.53 12.72
C GLU A 58 6.92 -8.16 11.58
N ASP A 59 7.45 -9.27 11.02
CA ASP A 59 6.81 -10.06 9.95
C ASP A 59 6.48 -9.27 8.67
N VAL A 60 7.09 -8.11 8.45
CA VAL A 60 6.84 -7.27 7.27
C VAL A 60 7.39 -7.86 5.98
N GLY A 61 8.32 -8.79 6.07
CA GLY A 61 8.97 -9.45 4.95
C GLY A 61 8.08 -10.47 4.23
N VAL A 62 8.44 -11.76 4.32
CA VAL A 62 7.72 -12.85 3.64
C VAL A 62 6.25 -12.91 4.04
N ASN A 63 5.95 -12.68 5.32
CA ASN A 63 4.58 -12.70 5.83
C ASN A 63 3.76 -11.49 5.40
N GLY A 64 4.39 -10.36 5.09
CA GLY A 64 3.72 -9.15 4.58
C GLY A 64 2.98 -8.33 5.64
N GLY A 65 3.40 -8.43 6.90
CA GLY A 65 2.80 -7.75 8.04
C GLY A 65 1.48 -8.36 8.50
N VAL A 66 1.06 -8.05 9.72
CA VAL A 66 -0.17 -8.58 10.33
C VAL A 66 -1.43 -8.16 9.56
N PHE A 67 -1.43 -6.97 8.98
CA PHE A 67 -2.51 -6.45 8.16
C PHE A 67 -2.28 -6.61 6.65
N ARG A 68 -1.22 -7.30 6.25
CA ARG A 68 -0.87 -7.56 4.84
C ARG A 68 -0.50 -6.31 4.04
N ALA A 69 -0.18 -5.20 4.71
CA ALA A 69 0.15 -3.94 4.05
C ALA A 69 1.48 -3.99 3.29
N THR A 70 2.39 -4.92 3.65
CA THR A 70 3.68 -5.12 2.98
C THR A 70 3.75 -6.40 2.16
N ALA A 71 2.61 -7.05 1.93
CA ALA A 71 2.55 -8.31 1.19
C ALA A 71 3.17 -8.20 -0.21
N GLY A 72 4.13 -9.08 -0.52
CA GLY A 72 4.81 -9.12 -1.82
C GLY A 72 5.92 -8.09 -2.00
N LEU A 73 6.08 -7.11 -1.10
CA LEU A 73 7.10 -6.07 -1.24
C LEU A 73 8.52 -6.64 -1.10
N GLN A 74 8.77 -7.56 -0.16
CA GLN A 74 10.08 -8.18 -0.02
C GLN A 74 10.47 -9.01 -1.24
N GLN A 75 9.51 -9.71 -1.86
CA GLN A 75 9.74 -10.47 -3.08
C GLN A 75 10.15 -9.54 -4.25
N ARG A 76 9.62 -8.33 -4.29
CA ARG A 76 9.86 -7.34 -5.34
C ARG A 76 11.14 -6.52 -5.11
N PHE A 77 11.40 -6.10 -3.88
CA PHE A 77 12.46 -5.13 -3.55
C PHE A 77 13.63 -5.72 -2.75
N GLY A 78 13.52 -6.97 -2.29
CA GLY A 78 14.57 -7.67 -1.57
C GLY A 78 14.52 -7.47 -0.05
N SER A 79 15.22 -8.37 0.66
CA SER A 79 15.31 -8.35 2.12
C SER A 79 16.14 -7.19 2.69
N ASP A 80 16.97 -6.56 1.86
CA ASP A 80 17.74 -5.38 2.26
C ASP A 80 16.89 -4.11 2.32
N ARG A 81 15.71 -4.13 1.72
CA ARG A 81 14.78 -3.01 1.67
C ARG A 81 13.52 -3.25 2.51
N ILE A 82 13.17 -4.51 2.73
CA ILE A 82 12.03 -4.93 3.56
C ILE A 82 12.58 -5.85 4.64
N LEU A 83 12.77 -5.30 5.84
CA LEU A 83 13.52 -5.93 6.92
C LEU A 83 12.59 -6.45 8.01
N ASP A 84 12.61 -7.76 8.23
CA ASP A 84 11.99 -8.34 9.41
C ASP A 84 12.82 -8.00 10.67
N THR A 85 12.16 -7.55 11.71
CA THR A 85 12.75 -7.31 13.02
C THR A 85 12.29 -8.37 14.03
N PRO A 86 13.01 -8.54 15.16
CA PRO A 86 12.42 -9.20 16.31
C PRO A 86 11.13 -8.50 16.77
N LEU A 87 10.29 -9.23 17.52
CA LEU A 87 9.10 -8.70 18.20
C LEU A 87 9.55 -7.83 19.39
N ASP A 88 9.94 -6.61 19.11
CA ASP A 88 10.41 -5.62 20.09
C ASP A 88 10.32 -4.21 19.51
N GLU A 89 9.32 -3.46 19.90
CA GLU A 89 9.07 -2.11 19.41
C GLU A 89 10.19 -1.13 19.78
N THR A 90 10.89 -1.37 20.91
CA THR A 90 12.07 -0.57 21.27
C THR A 90 13.19 -0.75 20.25
N THR A 91 13.42 -1.98 19.80
CA THR A 91 14.37 -2.28 18.72
C THR A 91 13.93 -1.65 17.40
N ILE A 92 12.66 -1.76 17.04
CA ILE A 92 12.11 -1.16 15.82
C ILE A 92 12.32 0.36 15.84
N ALA A 93 11.97 1.03 16.94
CA ALA A 93 12.16 2.47 17.10
C ALA A 93 13.64 2.87 17.04
N GLY A 94 14.51 2.13 17.74
CA GLY A 94 15.96 2.38 17.77
C GLY A 94 16.60 2.24 16.39
N LEU A 95 16.27 1.19 15.65
CA LEU A 95 16.73 0.97 14.27
C LEU A 95 16.25 2.10 13.35
N THR A 96 14.98 2.49 13.47
CA THR A 96 14.40 3.57 12.68
C THR A 96 15.16 4.90 12.88
N ILE A 97 15.42 5.26 14.14
CA ILE A 97 16.18 6.47 14.46
C ILE A 97 17.62 6.38 13.91
N GLY A 98 18.28 5.22 14.12
CA GLY A 98 19.64 5.01 13.65
C GLY A 98 19.76 5.09 12.12
N LEU A 99 18.87 4.46 11.40
CA LEU A 99 18.81 4.50 9.93
C LEU A 99 18.53 5.91 9.40
N ALA A 100 17.59 6.62 10.02
CA ALA A 100 17.28 8.00 9.65
C ALA A 100 18.49 8.93 9.88
N ALA A 101 19.23 8.75 10.98
CA ALA A 101 20.47 9.51 11.25
C ALA A 101 21.57 9.25 10.21
N GLN A 102 21.54 8.12 9.52
CA GLN A 102 22.46 7.78 8.42
C GLN A 102 21.94 8.25 7.04
N GLY A 103 20.83 8.98 6.98
CA GLY A 103 20.28 9.52 5.73
C GLY A 103 19.31 8.58 5.00
N MET A 104 18.96 7.45 5.61
CA MET A 104 17.90 6.58 5.09
C MET A 104 16.51 7.17 5.42
N LYS A 105 15.49 6.67 4.73
CA LYS A 105 14.08 7.01 4.95
C LYS A 105 13.30 5.77 5.41
N PRO A 106 13.47 5.37 6.68
CA PRO A 106 12.81 4.19 7.19
C PRO A 106 11.31 4.43 7.41
N VAL A 107 10.51 3.46 6.95
CA VAL A 107 9.10 3.33 7.29
C VAL A 107 8.98 2.16 8.25
N ALA A 108 8.70 2.45 9.52
CA ALA A 108 8.57 1.44 10.56
C ALA A 108 7.10 1.03 10.75
N GLU A 109 6.81 -0.27 10.69
CA GLU A 109 5.52 -0.80 11.08
C GLU A 109 5.56 -1.18 12.57
N ALA A 110 4.71 -0.51 13.38
CA ALA A 110 4.30 -0.99 14.69
C ALA A 110 2.90 -1.59 14.52
N GLN A 111 2.72 -2.87 14.88
CA GLN A 111 1.49 -3.60 14.57
C GLN A 111 0.24 -2.97 15.20
N PHE A 112 0.37 -2.48 16.44
CA PHE A 112 -0.73 -1.88 17.19
C PHE A 112 -0.23 -0.65 17.95
N ASP A 113 -1.04 0.40 17.99
CA ASP A 113 -0.72 1.67 18.65
C ASP A 113 -0.44 1.49 20.16
N GLY A 114 -1.11 0.54 20.81
CA GLY A 114 -0.89 0.22 22.23
C GLY A 114 0.51 -0.29 22.56
N PHE A 115 1.27 -0.77 21.58
CA PHE A 115 2.65 -1.23 21.78
C PHE A 115 3.69 -0.11 21.69
N MET A 116 3.28 1.09 21.32
CA MET A 116 4.17 2.25 21.16
C MET A 116 4.44 3.01 22.47
N TYR A 117 3.94 2.54 23.61
CA TYR A 117 4.02 3.22 24.90
C TYR A 117 4.90 2.52 25.98
N PRO A 118 5.89 1.73 25.68
CA PRO A 118 6.89 1.35 26.68
C PRO A 118 7.96 2.43 26.86
#